data_43d9a1099876e4ffa51e311aafe909d0
#
_entry.id   43d9a1099876e4ffa51e311aafe909d0
#
_cell.length_a   1.000
_cell.length_b   1.000
_cell.length_c   1.000
_cell.angle_alpha   90.00
_cell.angle_beta   90.00
_cell.angle_gamma   90.00
#
_symmetry.space_group_name_H-M   'P 1'
#
loop_
_entity.id
_entity.type
_entity.pdbx_description
1 polymer ?
#
loop_
_entity_poly.entity_id
_entity_poly.type
_entity_poly.pdbx_seq_one_letter_code
_entity_poly.pdbx_strand_id
1 'polypeptide(L)'
;DIFEDKFLKVIKKEDISKIKYFEIEDHFFEKRFNNFVLVNKLNHETINNPMFLTSRLEFKEFLQSQKKLIRMASFYQKIRQKLSILIDDQNKPLGGKWSYDEDNRKKLPKNIDIPKIPPIQNDNKFKSLKLKINSFFYDHPGSTDYLWMPTDREESLMWLDNFFENKFSNFGNYEDAIRSENNFLFHSAISPILNMGLIT
;
A
#
# COMPACT_ATOMS: atom_id res chain seq x y z
N ASP A 1 -20.82 4.78 -19.51
CA ASP A 1 -20.23 3.50 -19.95
C ASP A 1 -19.62 2.77 -18.75
N ILE A 2 -20.06 1.54 -18.54
CA ILE A 2 -19.48 0.66 -17.52
C ILE A 2 -18.12 0.12 -17.98
N PHE A 3 -17.30 -0.31 -17.01
CA PHE A 3 -15.94 -0.81 -17.26
C PHE A 3 -15.91 -1.92 -18.31
N GLU A 4 -16.79 -2.89 -18.20
CA GLU A 4 -16.87 -4.07 -19.08
C GLU A 4 -17.10 -3.69 -20.53
N ASP A 5 -17.98 -2.73 -20.83
CA ASP A 5 -18.26 -2.27 -22.19
C ASP A 5 -17.03 -1.64 -22.85
N LYS A 6 -16.30 -0.83 -22.07
CA LYS A 6 -15.04 -0.24 -22.56
C LYS A 6 -13.99 -1.29 -22.82
N PHE A 7 -13.88 -2.27 -21.94
CA PHE A 7 -12.91 -3.35 -22.07
C PHE A 7 -13.21 -4.21 -23.31
N LEU A 8 -14.47 -4.59 -23.53
CA LEU A 8 -14.87 -5.34 -24.74
C LEU A 8 -14.65 -4.54 -26.02
N LYS A 9 -14.88 -3.23 -26.01
CA LYS A 9 -14.55 -2.38 -27.16
C LYS A 9 -13.07 -2.43 -27.53
N VAL A 10 -12.19 -2.38 -26.53
CA VAL A 10 -10.73 -2.48 -26.75
C VAL A 10 -10.37 -3.87 -27.28
N ILE A 11 -10.85 -4.95 -26.65
CA ILE A 11 -10.59 -6.33 -27.09
C ILE A 11 -10.96 -6.51 -28.57
N LYS A 12 -12.15 -6.05 -28.98
CA LYS A 12 -12.61 -6.16 -30.36
C LYS A 12 -11.84 -5.28 -31.32
N LYS A 13 -11.54 -4.04 -30.91
CA LYS A 13 -10.84 -3.08 -31.77
C LYS A 13 -9.41 -3.53 -32.10
N GLU A 14 -8.71 -4.06 -31.09
CA GLU A 14 -7.29 -4.44 -31.19
C GLU A 14 -7.11 -5.94 -31.45
N ASP A 15 -8.18 -6.68 -31.79
CA ASP A 15 -8.19 -8.14 -32.06
C ASP A 15 -7.41 -8.95 -30.99
N ILE A 16 -7.70 -8.70 -29.73
CA ILE A 16 -6.98 -9.31 -28.62
C ILE A 16 -7.45 -10.75 -28.42
N SER A 17 -6.55 -11.71 -28.61
CA SER A 17 -6.83 -13.14 -28.44
C SER A 17 -6.66 -13.66 -27.00
N LYS A 18 -5.86 -12.98 -26.17
CA LYS A 18 -5.60 -13.36 -24.78
C LYS A 18 -5.35 -12.11 -23.92
N ILE A 19 -5.92 -12.09 -22.73
CA ILE A 19 -5.68 -11.05 -21.72
C ILE A 19 -4.79 -11.58 -20.60
N LYS A 20 -3.89 -10.75 -20.08
CA LYS A 20 -3.11 -11.03 -18.89
C LYS A 20 -3.34 -9.91 -17.88
N TYR A 21 -3.53 -10.28 -16.63
CA TYR A 21 -3.75 -9.32 -15.56
C TYR A 21 -3.18 -9.83 -14.24
N PHE A 22 -2.83 -8.90 -13.36
CA PHE A 22 -2.42 -9.24 -12.00
C PHE A 22 -3.60 -9.70 -11.16
N GLU A 23 -3.35 -10.54 -10.15
CA GLU A 23 -4.36 -10.87 -9.12
C GLU A 23 -5.02 -9.60 -8.63
N ILE A 24 -6.35 -9.61 -8.58
CA ILE A 24 -7.15 -8.47 -8.16
C ILE A 24 -7.36 -8.56 -6.65
N GLU A 25 -6.89 -7.56 -5.91
CA GLU A 25 -6.93 -7.59 -4.44
C GLU A 25 -8.26 -7.12 -3.86
N ASP A 26 -9.07 -6.39 -4.63
CA ASP A 26 -10.43 -6.06 -4.25
C ASP A 26 -11.36 -7.25 -4.53
N HIS A 27 -11.93 -7.83 -3.47
CA HIS A 27 -12.77 -9.02 -3.56
C HIS A 27 -14.02 -8.82 -4.44
N PHE A 28 -14.65 -7.66 -4.35
CA PHE A 28 -15.88 -7.38 -5.13
C PHE A 28 -15.56 -7.20 -6.60
N PHE A 29 -14.48 -6.48 -6.90
CA PHE A 29 -14.03 -6.30 -8.27
C PHE A 29 -13.49 -7.62 -8.87
N GLU A 30 -12.76 -8.43 -8.12
CA GLU A 30 -12.31 -9.75 -8.56
C GLU A 30 -13.49 -10.64 -8.97
N LYS A 31 -14.52 -10.72 -8.12
CA LYS A 31 -15.74 -11.49 -8.41
C LYS A 31 -16.46 -10.98 -9.66
N ARG A 32 -16.58 -9.66 -9.79
CA ARG A 32 -17.17 -8.99 -10.95
C ARG A 32 -16.39 -9.27 -12.22
N PHE A 33 -15.07 -9.15 -12.18
CA PHE A 33 -14.19 -9.37 -13.31
C PHE A 33 -14.15 -10.84 -13.75
N ASN A 34 -14.07 -11.77 -12.81
CA ASN A 34 -14.12 -13.20 -13.09
C ASN A 34 -15.43 -13.60 -13.77
N ASN A 35 -16.57 -13.07 -13.33
CA ASN A 35 -17.85 -13.28 -14.01
C ASN A 35 -17.85 -12.69 -15.43
N PHE A 36 -17.30 -11.50 -15.60
CA PHE A 36 -17.16 -10.88 -16.92
C PHE A 36 -16.33 -11.73 -17.89
N VAL A 37 -15.18 -12.23 -17.44
CA VAL A 37 -14.29 -13.12 -18.22
C VAL A 37 -15.01 -14.42 -18.60
N LEU A 38 -15.73 -15.02 -17.66
CA LEU A 38 -16.47 -16.27 -17.86
C LEU A 38 -17.60 -16.10 -18.88
N VAL A 39 -18.46 -15.10 -18.70
CA VAL A 39 -19.62 -14.84 -19.57
C VAL A 39 -19.18 -14.55 -21.00
N ASN A 40 -18.10 -13.81 -21.18
CA ASN A 40 -17.58 -13.45 -22.50
C ASN A 40 -16.59 -14.49 -23.08
N LYS A 41 -16.36 -15.61 -22.36
CA LYS A 41 -15.43 -16.69 -22.76
C LYS A 41 -14.04 -16.17 -23.14
N LEU A 42 -13.52 -15.21 -22.40
CA LEU A 42 -12.23 -14.59 -22.69
C LEU A 42 -11.09 -15.53 -22.30
N ASN A 43 -10.15 -15.74 -23.21
CA ASN A 43 -8.90 -16.41 -22.90
C ASN A 43 -8.05 -15.49 -22.00
N HIS A 44 -7.64 -15.98 -20.83
CA HIS A 44 -6.97 -15.15 -19.85
C HIS A 44 -5.89 -15.90 -19.07
N GLU A 45 -5.02 -15.12 -18.46
CA GLU A 45 -3.96 -15.60 -17.56
C GLU A 45 -3.84 -14.61 -16.39
N THR A 46 -3.94 -15.12 -15.17
CA THR A 46 -3.71 -14.34 -13.97
C THR A 46 -2.25 -14.46 -13.54
N ILE A 47 -1.63 -13.34 -13.22
CA ILE A 47 -0.23 -13.22 -12.81
C ILE A 47 -0.22 -12.78 -11.34
N ASN A 48 0.73 -13.29 -10.56
CA ASN A 48 0.89 -12.87 -9.16
C ASN A 48 1.06 -11.35 -9.06
N ASN A 49 0.37 -10.75 -8.10
CA ASN A 49 0.44 -9.30 -7.90
C ASN A 49 1.82 -8.89 -7.35
N PRO A 50 2.57 -8.02 -8.06
CA PRO A 50 3.89 -7.57 -7.61
C PRO A 50 3.85 -6.57 -6.45
N MET A 51 2.68 -6.09 -6.05
CA MET A 51 2.53 -5.16 -4.91
C MET A 51 2.84 -5.79 -3.57
N PHE A 52 2.83 -7.12 -3.48
CA PHE A 52 3.02 -7.85 -2.22
C PHE A 52 4.21 -8.81 -2.32
N LEU A 53 4.98 -8.89 -1.25
CA LEU A 53 6.09 -9.85 -1.12
C LEU A 53 5.60 -11.30 -0.94
N THR A 54 4.33 -11.48 -0.68
CA THR A 54 3.70 -12.78 -0.44
C THR A 54 2.46 -12.94 -1.30
N SER A 55 2.25 -14.14 -1.85
CA SER A 55 1.06 -14.47 -2.61
C SER A 55 -0.07 -14.99 -1.71
N ARG A 56 -1.29 -14.93 -2.22
CA ARG A 56 -2.46 -15.57 -1.57
C ARG A 56 -2.26 -17.07 -1.39
N LEU A 57 -1.59 -17.72 -2.34
CA LEU A 57 -1.29 -19.16 -2.28
C LEU A 57 -0.39 -19.47 -1.09
N GLU A 58 0.68 -18.71 -0.88
CA GLU A 58 1.60 -18.88 0.24
C GLU A 58 0.91 -18.71 1.59
N PHE A 59 0.01 -17.74 1.70
CA PHE A 59 -0.78 -17.56 2.92
C PHE A 59 -1.75 -18.73 3.13
N LYS A 60 -2.42 -19.21 2.08
CA LYS A 60 -3.30 -20.38 2.13
C LYS A 60 -2.54 -21.64 2.57
N GLU A 61 -1.36 -21.90 2.01
CA GLU A 61 -0.50 -23.02 2.40
C GLU A 61 -0.06 -22.91 3.87
N PHE A 62 0.29 -21.68 4.31
CA PHE A 62 0.57 -21.44 5.71
C PHE A 62 -0.62 -21.79 6.60
N LEU A 63 -1.82 -21.32 6.28
CA LEU A 63 -3.03 -21.64 7.03
C LEU A 63 -3.27 -23.16 7.13
N GLN A 64 -3.13 -23.87 6.03
CA GLN A 64 -3.30 -25.33 5.98
C GLN A 64 -2.25 -26.10 6.80
N SER A 65 -1.06 -25.54 6.93
CA SER A 65 0.03 -26.14 7.72
C SER A 65 -0.14 -25.98 9.24
N GLN A 66 -1.04 -25.10 9.68
CA GLN A 66 -1.21 -24.79 11.10
C GLN A 66 -2.14 -25.81 11.79
N LYS A 67 -1.64 -26.44 12.85
CA LYS A 67 -2.42 -27.37 13.71
C LYS A 67 -3.04 -26.67 14.93
N LYS A 68 -2.67 -25.43 15.20
CA LYS A 68 -3.07 -24.66 16.39
C LYS A 68 -3.61 -23.29 15.96
N LEU A 69 -3.88 -22.43 16.94
CA LEU A 69 -4.30 -21.05 16.71
C LEU A 69 -3.34 -20.33 15.75
N ILE A 70 -3.91 -19.81 14.69
CA ILE A 70 -3.18 -19.04 13.68
C ILE A 70 -2.75 -17.70 14.29
N ARG A 71 -1.45 -17.42 14.21
CA ARG A 71 -0.86 -16.14 14.67
C ARG A 71 -0.13 -15.48 13.52
N MET A 72 -0.40 -14.20 13.29
CA MET A 72 0.29 -13.41 12.28
C MET A 72 1.80 -13.38 12.51
N ALA A 73 2.25 -13.32 13.76
CA ALA A 73 3.66 -13.37 14.12
C ALA A 73 4.38 -14.62 13.57
N SER A 74 3.70 -15.78 13.53
CA SER A 74 4.28 -17.02 12.96
C SER A 74 4.40 -16.95 11.44
N PHE A 75 3.42 -16.34 10.77
CA PHE A 75 3.50 -16.09 9.33
C PHE A 75 4.62 -15.11 9.01
N TYR A 76 4.68 -14.00 9.72
CA TYR A 76 5.72 -12.99 9.58
C TYR A 76 7.13 -13.57 9.74
N GLN A 77 7.36 -14.39 10.77
CA GLN A 77 8.63 -15.09 10.96
C GLN A 77 8.99 -15.98 9.76
N LYS A 78 8.04 -16.81 9.30
CA LYS A 78 8.22 -17.69 8.12
C LYS A 78 8.60 -16.89 6.88
N ILE A 79 7.93 -15.76 6.64
CA ILE A 79 8.21 -14.92 5.47
C ILE A 79 9.56 -14.22 5.58
N ARG A 80 9.93 -13.71 6.74
CA ARG A 80 11.28 -13.14 6.96
C ARG A 80 12.38 -14.16 6.67
N GLN A 81 12.22 -15.39 7.11
CA GLN A 81 13.17 -16.47 6.84
C GLN A 81 13.22 -16.83 5.34
N LYS A 82 12.05 -16.94 4.69
CA LYS A 82 11.96 -17.23 3.26
C LYS A 82 12.63 -16.16 2.39
N LEU A 83 12.42 -14.89 2.73
CA LEU A 83 12.94 -13.74 1.97
C LEU A 83 14.32 -13.28 2.43
N SER A 84 14.89 -13.91 3.43
CA SER A 84 16.18 -13.53 4.04
C SER A 84 16.19 -12.07 4.53
N ILE A 85 15.07 -11.60 5.08
CA ILE A 85 14.91 -10.21 5.56
C ILE A 85 15.24 -10.13 7.05
N LEU A 86 16.26 -9.33 7.41
CA LEU A 86 16.69 -9.08 8.79
C LEU A 86 16.93 -10.38 9.58
N ILE A 87 17.58 -11.34 8.96
CA ILE A 87 18.05 -12.58 9.57
C ILE A 87 19.56 -12.75 9.36
N ASP A 88 20.20 -13.50 10.23
CA ASP A 88 21.61 -13.90 10.11
C ASP A 88 21.76 -15.20 9.31
N ASP A 89 23.01 -15.64 9.11
CA ASP A 89 23.34 -16.87 8.39
C ASP A 89 22.83 -18.16 9.08
N GLN A 90 22.39 -18.07 10.33
CA GLN A 90 21.78 -19.16 11.09
C GLN A 90 20.25 -19.12 11.08
N ASN A 91 19.64 -18.29 10.21
CA ASN A 91 18.19 -18.03 10.17
C ASN A 91 17.60 -17.47 11.48
N LYS A 92 18.40 -16.77 12.29
CA LYS A 92 17.94 -16.08 13.50
C LYS A 92 17.70 -14.60 13.20
N PRO A 93 16.81 -13.96 13.96
CA PRO A 93 16.50 -12.54 13.71
C PRO A 93 17.67 -11.64 14.09
N LEU A 94 18.07 -10.74 13.22
CA LEU A 94 18.98 -9.65 13.58
C LEU A 94 18.38 -8.84 14.73
N GLY A 95 19.22 -8.47 15.71
CA GLY A 95 18.78 -7.82 16.93
C GLY A 95 18.19 -8.74 18.01
N GLY A 96 18.15 -10.07 17.77
CA GLY A 96 17.79 -11.09 18.78
C GLY A 96 16.29 -11.32 18.98
N LYS A 97 15.40 -10.51 18.38
CA LYS A 97 13.95 -10.66 18.50
C LYS A 97 13.27 -10.74 17.14
N TRP A 98 12.20 -11.53 17.03
CA TRP A 98 11.36 -11.59 15.83
C TRP A 98 10.41 -10.40 15.69
N SER A 99 10.03 -9.77 16.78
CA SER A 99 9.15 -8.60 16.80
C SER A 99 9.65 -7.59 17.81
N TYR A 100 9.53 -6.32 17.48
CA TYR A 100 9.80 -5.15 18.34
C TYR A 100 8.53 -4.35 18.61
N ASP A 101 7.36 -4.95 18.41
CA ASP A 101 6.06 -4.33 18.58
C ASP A 101 5.82 -3.77 20.00
N GLU A 102 6.46 -4.38 21.00
CA GLU A 102 6.42 -3.89 22.38
C GLU A 102 7.19 -2.56 22.57
N ASP A 103 8.10 -2.23 21.67
CA ASP A 103 8.99 -1.07 21.78
C ASP A 103 8.47 0.17 21.00
N ASN A 104 7.32 0.08 20.32
CA ASN A 104 6.78 1.12 19.41
C ASN A 104 5.94 2.21 20.10
N ARG A 105 5.76 2.12 21.42
CA ARG A 105 4.87 3.01 22.23
C ARG A 105 5.64 3.94 23.15
N LYS A 106 6.86 4.31 22.80
CA LYS A 106 7.63 5.23 23.62
C LYS A 106 7.00 6.61 23.63
N LYS A 107 7.02 7.24 24.81
CA LYS A 107 6.54 8.61 24.95
C LYS A 107 7.40 9.56 24.13
N LEU A 108 6.76 10.35 23.28
CA LEU A 108 7.44 11.34 22.46
C LEU A 108 8.04 12.45 23.34
N PRO A 109 9.36 12.71 23.27
CA PRO A 109 9.97 13.81 24.01
C PRO A 109 9.38 15.17 23.61
N LYS A 110 9.23 16.09 24.58
CA LYS A 110 8.64 17.40 24.33
C LYS A 110 9.40 18.21 23.27
N ASN A 111 10.72 18.11 23.28
CA ASN A 111 11.61 18.91 22.43
C ASN A 111 12.22 18.10 21.27
N ILE A 112 11.61 16.99 20.88
CA ILE A 112 12.07 16.22 19.73
C ILE A 112 11.78 17.02 18.47
N ASP A 113 12.79 17.14 17.62
CA ASP A 113 12.62 17.73 16.30
C ASP A 113 11.86 16.76 15.39
N ILE A 114 10.79 17.25 14.78
CA ILE A 114 9.94 16.48 13.90
C ILE A 114 10.22 16.89 12.46
N PRO A 115 10.70 15.96 11.62
CA PRO A 115 11.00 16.24 10.24
C PRO A 115 9.77 16.73 9.48
N LYS A 116 9.99 17.73 8.62
CA LYS A 116 8.95 18.24 7.73
C LYS A 116 8.61 17.19 6.66
N ILE A 117 7.36 17.20 6.21
CA ILE A 117 6.98 16.44 5.02
C ILE A 117 7.51 17.12 3.76
N PRO A 118 7.83 16.35 2.69
CA PRO A 118 8.20 16.92 1.41
C PRO A 118 7.09 17.80 0.85
N PRO A 119 7.40 18.93 0.22
CA PRO A 119 6.40 19.72 -0.48
C PRO A 119 5.90 18.95 -1.71
N ILE A 120 4.59 18.92 -1.90
CA ILE A 120 3.96 18.35 -3.08
C ILE A 120 3.61 19.47 -4.06
N GLN A 121 4.12 19.40 -5.30
CA GLN A 121 3.93 20.43 -6.32
C GLN A 121 2.63 20.18 -7.12
N ASN A 122 1.48 20.55 -6.55
CA ASN A 122 0.20 20.14 -7.13
C ASN A 122 -0.74 21.27 -7.57
N ASP A 123 -0.42 22.54 -7.38
CA ASP A 123 -1.41 23.62 -7.49
C ASP A 123 -2.04 23.77 -8.88
N ASN A 124 -1.30 23.54 -9.96
CA ASN A 124 -1.83 23.67 -11.32
C ASN A 124 -2.40 22.36 -11.88
N LYS A 125 -1.85 21.20 -11.47
CA LYS A 125 -2.19 19.88 -11.98
C LYS A 125 -3.64 19.49 -11.68
N PHE A 126 -4.18 19.90 -10.54
CA PHE A 126 -5.51 19.50 -10.08
C PHE A 126 -6.52 20.64 -9.99
N LYS A 127 -6.27 21.80 -10.56
CA LYS A 127 -7.16 22.95 -10.49
C LYS A 127 -8.61 22.62 -10.92
N SER A 128 -8.77 21.94 -12.04
CA SER A 128 -10.10 21.54 -12.52
C SER A 128 -10.77 20.49 -11.63
N LEU A 129 -9.99 19.58 -11.06
CA LEU A 129 -10.49 18.55 -10.14
C LEU A 129 -10.91 19.17 -8.81
N LYS A 130 -10.10 20.07 -8.24
CA LYS A 130 -10.44 20.82 -7.02
C LYS A 130 -11.77 21.56 -7.18
N LEU A 131 -11.98 22.24 -8.32
CA LEU A 131 -13.26 22.92 -8.59
C LEU A 131 -14.44 21.95 -8.61
N LYS A 132 -14.28 20.77 -9.23
CA LYS A 132 -15.34 19.74 -9.25
C LYS A 132 -15.61 19.20 -7.84
N ILE A 133 -14.58 18.83 -7.09
CA ILE A 133 -14.74 18.33 -5.72
C ILE A 133 -15.45 19.37 -4.85
N ASN A 134 -15.01 20.61 -4.87
CA ASN A 134 -15.60 21.68 -4.08
C ASN A 134 -17.07 21.97 -4.50
N SER A 135 -17.42 21.74 -5.76
CA SER A 135 -18.80 21.89 -6.23
C SER A 135 -19.69 20.72 -5.80
N PHE A 136 -19.22 19.48 -5.91
CA PHE A 136 -20.03 18.29 -5.59
C PHE A 136 -20.11 17.99 -4.09
N PHE A 137 -19.09 18.37 -3.33
CA PHE A 137 -18.94 18.05 -1.91
C PHE A 137 -18.81 19.30 -1.04
N TYR A 138 -19.52 20.38 -1.43
CA TYR A 138 -19.43 21.69 -0.77
C TYR A 138 -19.83 21.66 0.73
N ASP A 139 -20.64 20.69 1.12
CA ASP A 139 -21.14 20.48 2.48
C ASP A 139 -20.38 19.40 3.27
N HIS A 140 -19.35 18.79 2.66
CA HIS A 140 -18.52 17.77 3.33
C HIS A 140 -17.37 18.43 4.11
N PRO A 141 -16.97 17.85 5.25
CA PRO A 141 -15.81 18.35 6.00
C PRO A 141 -14.51 18.14 5.22
N GLY A 142 -13.58 19.07 5.35
CA GLY A 142 -12.27 19.04 4.71
C GLY A 142 -12.04 20.19 3.74
N SER A 143 -10.86 20.21 3.11
CA SER A 143 -10.49 21.21 2.12
C SER A 143 -9.61 20.57 1.05
N THR A 144 -9.75 21.06 -0.18
CA THR A 144 -8.85 20.68 -1.29
C THR A 144 -7.61 21.57 -1.40
N ASP A 145 -7.45 22.55 -0.50
CA ASP A 145 -6.35 23.53 -0.57
C ASP A 145 -5.00 22.92 -0.15
N TYR A 146 -5.07 21.89 0.71
CA TYR A 146 -3.87 21.26 1.29
C TYR A 146 -3.79 19.78 0.91
N LEU A 147 -3.43 19.50 -0.34
CA LEU A 147 -3.09 18.15 -0.73
C LEU A 147 -1.64 17.85 -0.31
N TRP A 148 -1.49 17.01 0.69
CA TRP A 148 -0.18 16.61 1.22
C TRP A 148 0.35 15.31 0.60
N MET A 149 -0.52 14.53 -0.02
CA MET A 149 -0.22 13.18 -0.47
C MET A 149 0.33 13.19 -1.91
N PRO A 150 1.39 12.41 -2.20
CA PRO A 150 1.88 12.18 -3.54
C PRO A 150 0.78 11.65 -4.48
N THR A 151 0.81 12.06 -5.73
CA THR A 151 -0.20 11.72 -6.73
C THR A 151 0.38 11.05 -7.97
N ASP A 152 1.68 10.95 -8.07
CA ASP A 152 2.40 10.19 -9.08
C ASP A 152 3.59 9.44 -8.48
N ARG A 153 4.25 8.64 -9.33
CA ARG A 153 5.35 7.78 -8.89
C ARG A 153 6.58 8.57 -8.45
N GLU A 154 6.90 9.66 -9.14
CA GLU A 154 8.09 10.47 -8.83
C GLU A 154 7.96 11.11 -7.45
N GLU A 155 6.84 11.78 -7.19
CA GLU A 155 6.53 12.33 -5.87
C GLU A 155 6.50 11.25 -4.78
N SER A 156 5.99 10.04 -5.12
CA SER A 156 5.92 8.92 -4.18
C SER A 156 7.30 8.37 -3.81
N LEU A 157 8.24 8.33 -4.75
CA LEU A 157 9.62 7.92 -4.48
C LEU A 157 10.33 8.99 -3.64
N MET A 158 10.18 10.28 -3.94
CA MET A 158 10.72 11.36 -3.10
C MET A 158 10.16 11.29 -1.67
N TRP A 159 8.88 10.96 -1.52
CA TRP A 159 8.26 10.79 -0.20
C TRP A 159 8.88 9.61 0.56
N LEU A 160 9.10 8.49 -0.12
CA LEU A 160 9.71 7.30 0.44
C LEU A 160 11.16 7.57 0.87
N ASP A 161 11.96 8.23 0.03
CA ASP A 161 13.34 8.62 0.33
C ASP A 161 13.38 9.54 1.55
N ASN A 162 12.51 10.56 1.60
CA ASN A 162 12.41 11.44 2.77
C ASN A 162 12.09 10.68 4.06
N PHE A 163 11.22 9.68 3.99
CA PHE A 163 10.93 8.83 5.14
C PHE A 163 12.18 8.09 5.61
N PHE A 164 12.91 7.44 4.72
CA PHE A 164 14.12 6.70 5.07
C PHE A 164 15.22 7.59 5.61
N GLU A 165 15.45 8.74 5.01
CA GLU A 165 16.52 9.66 5.43
C GLU A 165 16.24 10.38 6.75
N ASN A 166 14.99 10.80 6.96
CA ASN A 166 14.69 11.76 8.03
C ASN A 166 13.84 11.18 9.17
N LYS A 167 13.10 10.10 8.95
CA LYS A 167 12.12 9.59 9.93
C LYS A 167 12.38 8.16 10.38
N PHE A 168 12.96 7.33 9.53
CA PHE A 168 13.05 5.88 9.74
C PHE A 168 13.77 5.50 11.03
N SER A 169 14.82 6.21 11.43
CA SER A 169 15.55 5.95 12.68
C SER A 169 14.69 6.07 13.94
N ASN A 170 13.66 6.90 13.90
CA ASN A 170 12.73 7.13 15.01
C ASN A 170 11.37 6.43 14.83
N PHE A 171 11.09 5.91 13.63
CA PHE A 171 9.82 5.29 13.30
C PHE A 171 9.43 4.18 14.29
N GLY A 172 10.31 3.20 14.49
CA GLY A 172 10.01 2.06 15.35
C GLY A 172 9.70 2.43 16.80
N ASN A 173 10.33 3.47 17.35
CA ASN A 173 10.11 3.90 18.72
C ASN A 173 8.78 4.64 18.91
N TYR A 174 8.32 5.36 17.89
CA TYR A 174 7.22 6.32 17.97
C TYR A 174 6.11 6.03 16.95
N GLU A 175 6.01 4.78 16.48
CA GLU A 175 4.99 4.40 15.50
C GLU A 175 3.57 4.71 16.01
N ASP A 176 3.27 4.39 17.27
CA ASP A 176 1.97 4.63 17.90
C ASP A 176 1.87 6.02 18.57
N ALA A 177 2.87 6.89 18.43
CA ALA A 177 2.84 8.20 19.06
C ALA A 177 1.82 9.12 18.42
N ILE A 178 1.18 9.96 19.26
CA ILE A 178 0.18 10.96 18.83
C ILE A 178 0.56 12.29 19.43
N ARG A 179 0.41 13.38 18.66
CA ARG A 179 0.57 14.76 19.11
C ARG A 179 -0.44 15.66 18.38
N SER A 180 -1.16 16.49 19.11
CA SER A 180 -2.23 17.35 18.57
C SER A 180 -1.74 18.34 17.53
N GLU A 181 -0.51 18.82 17.65
CA GLU A 181 0.07 19.85 16.78
C GLU A 181 0.73 19.30 15.51
N ASN A 182 0.83 17.96 15.37
CA ASN A 182 1.50 17.35 14.21
C ASN A 182 0.90 15.98 13.87
N ASN A 183 0.35 15.86 12.67
CA ASN A 183 -0.31 14.64 12.18
C ASN A 183 0.65 13.62 11.56
N PHE A 184 1.90 13.98 11.30
CA PHE A 184 2.83 13.13 10.57
C PHE A 184 3.91 12.51 11.46
N LEU A 185 4.39 13.23 12.46
CA LEU A 185 5.46 12.78 13.34
C LEU A 185 6.56 12.02 12.56
N PHE A 186 6.86 10.81 12.99
CA PHE A 186 7.79 9.90 12.33
C PHE A 186 7.08 8.84 11.47
N HIS A 187 5.76 8.96 11.23
CA HIS A 187 5.02 8.02 10.39
C HIS A 187 5.48 8.08 8.93
N SER A 188 5.47 6.91 8.27
CA SER A 188 5.79 6.82 6.85
C SER A 188 4.71 7.46 5.96
N ALA A 189 3.44 7.33 6.38
CA ALA A 189 2.26 7.76 5.63
C ALA A 189 2.22 7.25 4.17
N ILE A 190 2.81 6.08 3.91
CA ILE A 190 2.93 5.49 2.55
C ILE A 190 1.72 4.61 2.17
N SER A 191 0.85 4.27 3.10
CA SER A 191 -0.29 3.39 2.82
C SER A 191 -1.16 3.85 1.65
N PRO A 192 -1.51 5.14 1.49
CA PRO A 192 -2.29 5.58 0.34
C PRO A 192 -1.58 5.36 -1.00
N ILE A 193 -0.29 5.65 -1.08
CA ILE A 193 0.49 5.51 -2.32
C ILE A 193 0.76 4.04 -2.67
N LEU A 194 0.89 3.15 -1.68
CA LEU A 194 0.89 1.70 -1.89
C LEU A 194 -0.48 1.23 -2.40
N ASN A 195 -1.57 1.67 -1.76
CA ASN A 195 -2.92 1.27 -2.15
C ASN A 195 -3.30 1.74 -3.56
N MET A 196 -2.76 2.86 -4.01
CA MET A 196 -2.92 3.35 -5.38
C MET A 196 -1.97 2.70 -6.40
N GLY A 197 -1.03 1.85 -5.96
CA GLY A 197 -0.04 1.21 -6.83
C GLY A 197 1.02 2.17 -7.39
N LEU A 198 1.26 3.30 -6.76
CA LEU A 198 2.30 4.25 -7.17
C LEU A 198 3.70 3.77 -6.80
N ILE A 199 3.80 2.98 -5.73
CA ILE A 199 4.98 2.20 -5.32
C ILE A 199 4.58 0.77 -5.02
N THR A 200 5.54 -0.15 -5.01
CA THR A 200 5.38 -1.59 -4.74
C THR A 200 6.38 -2.03 -3.69
#